data_2caa43dddd9878faee3be92dfc2a35b3
#
_entry.id   2caa43dddd9878faee3be92dfc2a35b3
#
_cell.length_a   1.000
_cell.length_b   1.000
_cell.length_c   1.000
_cell.angle_alpha   90.00
_cell.angle_beta   90.00
_cell.angle_gamma   90.00
#
_symmetry.space_group_name_H-M   'P 1'
#
loop_
_entity.id
_entity.type
_entity.pdbx_description
1 polymer ?
#
loop_
_entity_poly.entity_id
_entity_poly.type
_entity_poly.pdbx_seq_one_letter_code
_entity_poly.pdbx_strand_id
1 'polypeptide(L)'
;LKQLPEEAVDEYQILVVQGITSLMVTPLMAGDHVWGYMGIDLVDTYHEWSNEDFQWFSSLGNIISICIELRKAKDRVTREQSFLKNLFHFMPMGYIRMSIIRDEKNQPCDYRITDANQISTRFFGNPLQEYMGALASEIYRDPSSKLDFLVDVLESDSYKEKDEYFPNTGLYSHWIL
;
A
#
# COMPACT_ATOMS: atom_id res chain seq x y z
N LEU A 1 -35.30 -11.94 24.70
CA LEU A 1 -34.68 -13.20 25.16
C LEU A 1 -35.57 -14.43 24.97
N LYS A 2 -36.91 -14.28 24.85
CA LYS A 2 -37.86 -15.43 24.69
C LYS A 2 -37.63 -16.22 23.37
N GLN A 3 -36.89 -15.70 22.42
CA GLN A 3 -36.61 -16.32 21.14
C GLN A 3 -35.17 -16.89 21.03
N LEU A 4 -34.41 -16.89 22.14
CA LEU A 4 -33.11 -17.55 22.18
C LEU A 4 -33.29 -19.06 22.05
N PRO A 5 -32.43 -19.73 21.27
CA PRO A 5 -32.42 -21.21 21.21
C PRO A 5 -32.23 -21.83 22.60
N GLU A 6 -32.80 -22.98 22.83
CA GLU A 6 -32.67 -23.67 24.12
C GLU A 6 -31.22 -24.02 24.47
N GLU A 7 -30.37 -24.17 23.46
CA GLU A 7 -28.94 -24.47 23.62
C GLU A 7 -28.11 -23.26 24.08
N ALA A 8 -28.62 -22.04 23.93
CA ALA A 8 -27.93 -20.78 24.28
C ALA A 8 -28.06 -20.45 25.77
N VAL A 9 -27.77 -21.39 26.66
CA VAL A 9 -27.93 -21.26 28.11
C VAL A 9 -26.95 -20.28 28.69
N ASP A 10 -25.69 -20.29 28.25
CA ASP A 10 -24.64 -19.43 28.75
C ASP A 10 -24.88 -17.99 28.32
N GLU A 11 -25.27 -17.77 27.06
CA GLU A 11 -25.65 -16.47 26.53
C GLU A 11 -26.85 -15.90 27.28
N TYR A 12 -27.87 -16.72 27.54
CA TYR A 12 -29.04 -16.31 28.29
C TYR A 12 -28.66 -15.82 29.71
N GLN A 13 -27.81 -16.56 30.42
CA GLN A 13 -27.35 -16.18 31.77
C GLN A 13 -26.61 -14.84 31.75
N ILE A 14 -25.71 -14.62 30.79
CA ILE A 14 -24.96 -13.37 30.66
C ILE A 14 -25.92 -12.20 30.41
N LEU A 15 -26.86 -12.35 29.51
CA LEU A 15 -27.81 -11.31 29.14
C LEU A 15 -28.76 -10.95 30.29
N VAL A 16 -29.22 -11.96 31.05
CA VAL A 16 -30.06 -11.75 32.23
C VAL A 16 -29.34 -11.00 33.34
N VAL A 17 -28.08 -11.34 33.62
CA VAL A 17 -27.26 -10.65 34.64
C VAL A 17 -27.05 -9.19 34.26
N GLN A 18 -26.97 -8.88 32.99
CA GLN A 18 -26.85 -7.51 32.48
C GLN A 18 -28.20 -6.78 32.40
N GLY A 19 -29.32 -7.44 32.71
CA GLY A 19 -30.65 -6.87 32.66
C GLY A 19 -31.18 -6.65 31.24
N ILE A 20 -30.58 -7.30 30.25
CA ILE A 20 -30.98 -7.14 28.83
C ILE A 20 -32.35 -7.82 28.62
N THR A 21 -33.29 -7.06 28.09
CA THR A 21 -34.65 -7.52 27.82
C THR A 21 -34.89 -7.82 26.34
N SER A 22 -34.24 -7.07 25.45
CA SER A 22 -34.30 -7.27 24.02
C SER A 22 -32.92 -7.09 23.41
N LEU A 23 -32.57 -7.95 22.46
CA LEU A 23 -31.27 -7.95 21.76
C LEU A 23 -31.50 -8.17 20.27
N MET A 24 -30.76 -7.41 19.46
CA MET A 24 -30.60 -7.66 18.02
C MET A 24 -29.12 -7.69 17.67
N VAL A 25 -28.66 -8.73 16.97
CA VAL A 25 -27.25 -8.92 16.63
C VAL A 25 -27.13 -9.21 15.13
N THR A 26 -26.11 -8.63 14.50
CA THR A 26 -25.72 -8.92 13.12
C THR A 26 -24.22 -9.26 13.05
N PRO A 27 -23.81 -10.24 12.25
CA PRO A 27 -22.40 -10.52 12.05
C PRO A 27 -21.71 -9.41 11.24
N LEU A 28 -20.46 -9.15 11.57
CA LEU A 28 -19.55 -8.32 10.77
C LEU A 28 -18.65 -9.28 9.98
N MET A 29 -18.77 -9.23 8.66
CA MET A 29 -18.08 -10.16 7.77
C MET A 29 -16.73 -9.58 7.31
N ALA A 30 -15.76 -10.46 7.10
CA ALA A 30 -14.51 -10.16 6.40
C ALA A 30 -14.27 -11.26 5.35
N GLY A 31 -14.67 -11.01 4.11
CA GLY A 31 -14.81 -12.05 3.10
C GLY A 31 -15.84 -13.08 3.55
N ASP A 32 -15.47 -14.37 3.53
CA ASP A 32 -16.33 -15.48 3.92
C ASP A 32 -16.28 -15.82 5.43
N HIS A 33 -15.60 -15.00 6.24
CA HIS A 33 -15.44 -15.26 7.66
C HIS A 33 -16.13 -14.21 8.52
N VAL A 34 -16.74 -14.66 9.61
CA VAL A 34 -17.24 -13.76 10.66
C VAL A 34 -16.05 -13.17 11.40
N TRP A 35 -15.91 -11.86 11.34
CA TRP A 35 -14.86 -11.11 12.02
C TRP A 35 -15.27 -10.68 13.43
N GLY A 36 -16.56 -10.46 13.62
CA GLY A 36 -17.15 -10.03 14.89
C GLY A 36 -18.65 -9.87 14.76
N TYR A 37 -19.23 -9.26 15.77
CA TYR A 37 -20.67 -9.01 15.83
C TYR A 37 -20.94 -7.57 16.22
N MET A 38 -22.04 -7.02 15.73
CA MET A 38 -22.61 -5.76 16.18
C MET A 38 -23.97 -6.03 16.78
N GLY A 39 -24.23 -5.47 17.95
CA GLY A 39 -25.49 -5.67 18.67
C GLY A 39 -26.09 -4.35 19.14
N ILE A 40 -27.43 -4.36 19.29
CA ILE A 40 -28.22 -3.36 20.01
C ILE A 40 -28.99 -4.10 21.10
N ASP A 41 -28.87 -3.64 22.30
CA ASP A 41 -29.54 -4.19 23.47
C ASP A 41 -30.37 -3.12 24.20
N LEU A 42 -31.47 -3.54 24.79
CA LEU A 42 -32.34 -2.74 25.63
C LEU A 42 -32.41 -3.35 27.03
N VAL A 43 -32.17 -2.55 28.05
CA VAL A 43 -32.06 -3.00 29.43
C VAL A 43 -33.40 -2.88 30.20
N ASP A 44 -34.09 -1.78 30.08
CA ASP A 44 -35.26 -1.52 30.92
C ASP A 44 -36.62 -1.72 30.25
N THR A 45 -36.61 -1.88 28.91
CA THR A 45 -37.84 -1.97 28.12
C THR A 45 -37.76 -3.12 27.13
N TYR A 46 -38.83 -3.90 27.06
CA TYR A 46 -38.96 -4.90 26.01
C TYR A 46 -39.34 -4.25 24.68
N HIS A 47 -38.64 -4.60 23.62
CA HIS A 47 -38.98 -4.20 22.26
C HIS A 47 -38.97 -5.44 21.36
N GLU A 48 -39.97 -5.54 20.51
CA GLU A 48 -40.05 -6.56 19.48
C GLU A 48 -39.53 -5.99 18.17
N TRP A 49 -38.38 -6.50 17.76
CA TRP A 49 -37.71 -6.07 16.53
C TRP A 49 -38.51 -6.49 15.30
N SER A 50 -38.83 -5.54 14.41
CA SER A 50 -39.49 -5.81 13.14
C SER A 50 -38.50 -6.32 12.09
N ASN A 51 -39.02 -6.91 11.00
CA ASN A 51 -38.19 -7.30 9.87
C ASN A 51 -37.46 -6.09 9.23
N GLU A 52 -38.05 -4.91 9.29
CA GLU A 52 -37.43 -3.66 8.79
C GLU A 52 -36.23 -3.27 9.66
N ASP A 53 -36.34 -3.41 10.99
CA ASP A 53 -35.25 -3.17 11.92
C ASP A 53 -34.07 -4.10 11.63
N PHE A 54 -34.34 -5.39 11.40
CA PHE A 54 -33.30 -6.36 11.05
C PHE A 54 -32.64 -6.04 9.72
N GLN A 55 -33.39 -5.65 8.69
CA GLN A 55 -32.86 -5.29 7.39
C GLN A 55 -31.97 -4.06 7.48
N TRP A 56 -32.45 -3.03 8.17
CA TRP A 56 -31.69 -1.81 8.39
C TRP A 56 -30.38 -2.08 9.16
N PHE A 57 -30.49 -2.82 10.25
CA PHE A 57 -29.36 -3.14 11.10
C PHE A 57 -28.31 -4.01 10.41
N SER A 58 -28.76 -5.01 9.65
CA SER A 58 -27.90 -5.84 8.82
C SER A 58 -27.20 -5.04 7.72
N SER A 59 -27.90 -4.09 7.12
CA SER A 59 -27.32 -3.17 6.12
C SER A 59 -26.21 -2.31 6.73
N LEU A 60 -26.41 -1.82 7.95
CA LEU A 60 -25.40 -1.09 8.70
C LEU A 60 -24.19 -1.98 9.02
N GLY A 61 -24.42 -3.22 9.45
CA GLY A 61 -23.37 -4.23 9.65
C GLY A 61 -22.54 -4.50 8.39
N ASN A 62 -23.20 -4.60 7.24
CA ASN A 62 -22.52 -4.77 5.95
C ASN A 62 -21.64 -3.54 5.59
N ILE A 63 -22.14 -2.32 5.80
CA ILE A 63 -21.36 -1.10 5.56
C ILE A 63 -20.12 -1.07 6.46
N ILE A 64 -20.27 -1.38 7.74
CA ILE A 64 -19.15 -1.44 8.69
C ILE A 64 -18.14 -2.51 8.25
N SER A 65 -18.61 -3.70 7.84
CA SER A 65 -17.78 -4.79 7.32
C SER A 65 -16.92 -4.33 6.13
N ILE A 66 -17.53 -3.67 5.15
CA ILE A 66 -16.83 -3.10 3.98
C ILE A 66 -15.79 -2.06 4.42
N CYS A 67 -16.13 -1.16 5.35
CA CYS A 67 -15.20 -0.16 5.87
C CYS A 67 -13.98 -0.79 6.55
N ILE A 68 -14.19 -1.87 7.31
CA ILE A 68 -13.11 -2.63 7.98
C ILE A 68 -12.20 -3.28 6.94
N GLU A 69 -12.75 -3.91 5.91
CA GLU A 69 -11.99 -4.54 4.84
C GLU A 69 -11.16 -3.52 4.06
N LEU A 70 -11.75 -2.39 3.68
CA LEU A 70 -11.04 -1.30 3.00
C LEU A 70 -9.88 -0.77 3.84
N ARG A 71 -10.08 -0.59 5.14
CA ARG A 71 -9.03 -0.16 6.06
C ARG A 71 -7.89 -1.17 6.15
N LYS A 72 -8.21 -2.46 6.31
CA LYS A 72 -7.19 -3.53 6.35
C LYS A 72 -6.39 -3.61 5.05
N ALA A 73 -7.06 -3.50 3.89
CA ALA A 73 -6.39 -3.48 2.59
C ALA A 73 -5.45 -2.28 2.45
N LYS A 74 -5.90 -1.09 2.84
CA LYS A 74 -5.07 0.13 2.84
C LYS A 74 -3.86 0.00 3.77
N ASP A 75 -4.05 -0.50 4.98
CA ASP A 75 -2.97 -0.69 5.96
C ASP A 75 -1.93 -1.70 5.45
N ARG A 76 -2.37 -2.76 4.77
CA ARG A 76 -1.48 -3.74 4.12
C ARG A 76 -0.62 -3.07 3.05
N VAL A 77 -1.22 -2.34 2.12
CA VAL A 77 -0.50 -1.62 1.06
C VAL A 77 0.51 -0.64 1.67
N THR A 78 0.10 0.11 2.69
CA THR A 78 0.99 1.07 3.36
C THR A 78 2.19 0.38 4.02
N ARG A 79 1.97 -0.77 4.66
CA ARG A 79 3.07 -1.56 5.28
C ARG A 79 4.04 -2.10 4.23
N GLU A 80 3.53 -2.65 3.14
CA GLU A 80 4.35 -3.16 2.04
C GLU A 80 5.19 -2.04 1.41
N GLN A 81 4.59 -0.87 1.16
CA GLN A 81 5.31 0.30 0.66
C GLN A 81 6.39 0.78 1.64
N SER A 82 6.08 0.83 2.94
CA SER A 82 7.04 1.23 3.96
C SER A 82 8.19 0.22 4.07
N PHE A 83 7.90 -1.07 3.97
CA PHE A 83 8.91 -2.11 3.97
C PHE A 83 9.86 -1.99 2.78
N LEU A 84 9.33 -1.83 1.55
CA LEU A 84 10.15 -1.62 0.36
C LEU A 84 10.99 -0.34 0.46
N LYS A 85 10.40 0.77 0.93
CA LYS A 85 11.13 2.02 1.14
C LYS A 85 12.28 1.86 2.12
N ASN A 86 12.07 1.14 3.22
CA ASN A 86 13.12 0.87 4.19
C ASN A 86 14.21 -0.04 3.61
N LEU A 87 13.85 -1.08 2.85
CA LEU A 87 14.82 -1.93 2.14
C LEU A 87 15.74 -1.09 1.25
N PHE A 88 15.17 -0.23 0.40
CA PHE A 88 15.96 0.63 -0.48
C PHE A 88 16.81 1.65 0.29
N HIS A 89 16.29 2.18 1.38
CA HIS A 89 17.02 3.16 2.19
C HIS A 89 18.25 2.56 2.90
N PHE A 90 18.11 1.33 3.42
CA PHE A 90 19.18 0.64 4.17
C PHE A 90 20.01 -0.30 3.31
N MET A 91 19.71 -0.43 2.02
CA MET A 91 20.51 -1.23 1.11
C MET A 91 21.95 -0.72 1.05
N PRO A 92 22.99 -1.59 1.17
CA PRO A 92 24.38 -1.16 1.12
C PRO A 92 24.88 -0.77 -0.27
N MET A 93 23.99 -0.82 -1.28
CA MET A 93 24.25 -0.48 -2.67
C MET A 93 23.47 0.79 -3.06
N GLY A 94 24.03 1.58 -4.00
CA GLY A 94 23.31 2.69 -4.61
C GLY A 94 22.11 2.15 -5.43
N TYR A 95 20.94 2.74 -5.21
CA TYR A 95 19.73 2.47 -5.97
C TYR A 95 19.26 3.74 -6.65
N ILE A 96 18.98 3.66 -7.95
CA ILE A 96 18.45 4.76 -8.75
C ILE A 96 17.36 4.21 -9.65
N ARG A 97 16.18 4.83 -9.61
CA ARG A 97 15.09 4.57 -10.55
C ARG A 97 15.05 5.69 -11.57
N MET A 98 14.96 5.33 -12.82
CA MET A 98 14.89 6.27 -13.93
C MET A 98 13.64 5.99 -14.77
N SER A 99 13.08 7.05 -15.37
CA SER A 99 12.00 6.97 -16.34
C SER A 99 12.46 7.56 -17.66
N ILE A 100 12.29 6.83 -18.75
CA ILE A 100 12.61 7.32 -20.09
C ILE A 100 11.51 8.30 -20.53
N ILE A 101 11.94 9.43 -21.05
CA ILE A 101 11.08 10.43 -21.66
C ILE A 101 11.07 10.18 -23.16
N ARG A 102 9.89 10.24 -23.77
CA ARG A 102 9.70 10.04 -25.20
C ARG A 102 9.15 11.30 -25.84
N ASP A 103 9.54 11.54 -27.08
CA ASP A 103 9.06 12.67 -27.88
C ASP A 103 7.64 12.40 -28.44
N GLU A 104 7.12 13.37 -29.22
CA GLU A 104 5.80 13.25 -29.89
C GLU A 104 5.69 12.08 -30.88
N LYS A 105 6.82 11.56 -31.34
CA LYS A 105 6.91 10.38 -32.23
C LYS A 105 7.14 9.08 -31.46
N ASN A 106 7.01 9.13 -30.12
CA ASN A 106 7.26 8.03 -29.22
C ASN A 106 8.71 7.51 -29.23
N GLN A 107 9.68 8.34 -29.67
CA GLN A 107 11.10 8.01 -29.65
C GLN A 107 11.72 8.43 -28.30
N PRO A 108 12.59 7.61 -27.70
CA PRO A 108 13.34 7.99 -26.50
C PRO A 108 14.19 9.24 -26.78
N CYS A 109 14.03 10.29 -25.98
CA CYS A 109 14.75 11.55 -26.17
C CYS A 109 15.50 12.02 -24.94
N ASP A 110 15.11 11.56 -23.73
CA ASP A 110 15.76 11.90 -22.47
C ASP A 110 15.39 10.87 -21.39
N TYR A 111 15.91 11.04 -20.17
CA TYR A 111 15.47 10.27 -19.01
C TYR A 111 15.44 11.17 -17.77
N ARG A 112 14.70 10.74 -16.75
CA ARG A 112 14.52 11.44 -15.48
C ARG A 112 14.77 10.50 -14.32
N ILE A 113 15.46 10.97 -13.28
CA ILE A 113 15.60 10.25 -12.02
C ILE A 113 14.33 10.44 -11.20
N THR A 114 13.61 9.35 -10.95
CA THR A 114 12.33 9.36 -10.22
C THR A 114 12.44 8.91 -8.78
N ASP A 115 13.49 8.13 -8.46
CA ASP A 115 13.75 7.68 -7.09
C ASP A 115 15.23 7.30 -6.94
N ALA A 116 15.78 7.44 -5.73
CA ALA A 116 17.16 7.03 -5.43
C ALA A 116 17.36 6.92 -3.91
N ASN A 117 18.29 6.08 -3.48
CA ASN A 117 18.63 5.99 -2.06
C ASN A 117 19.82 6.90 -1.68
N GLN A 118 20.05 7.03 -0.37
CA GLN A 118 21.12 7.89 0.16
C GLN A 118 22.53 7.47 -0.32
N ILE A 119 22.77 6.20 -0.58
CA ILE A 119 24.07 5.70 -1.04
C ILE A 119 24.40 6.22 -2.45
N SER A 120 23.38 6.35 -3.31
CA SER A 120 23.56 6.83 -4.68
C SER A 120 24.06 8.29 -4.76
N THR A 121 23.88 9.09 -3.71
CA THR A 121 24.40 10.47 -3.66
C THR A 121 25.92 10.54 -3.81
N ARG A 122 26.63 9.49 -3.44
CA ARG A 122 28.09 9.40 -3.57
C ARG A 122 28.56 9.52 -5.01
N PHE A 123 27.74 9.11 -5.97
CA PHE A 123 28.06 9.14 -7.39
C PHE A 123 27.72 10.48 -8.04
N PHE A 124 26.76 11.22 -7.50
CA PHE A 124 26.33 12.48 -8.08
C PHE A 124 27.22 13.68 -7.67
N GLY A 125 27.80 13.64 -6.49
CA GLY A 125 28.62 14.73 -5.96
C GLY A 125 27.83 15.90 -5.34
N ASN A 126 26.52 15.96 -5.57
CA ASN A 126 25.60 16.97 -5.04
C ASN A 126 24.46 16.30 -4.26
N PRO A 127 23.68 17.05 -3.45
CA PRO A 127 22.52 16.52 -2.77
C PRO A 127 21.49 15.89 -3.71
N LEU A 128 20.89 14.79 -3.31
CA LEU A 128 19.94 14.02 -4.11
C LEU A 128 18.74 14.87 -4.61
N GLN A 129 18.35 15.87 -3.82
CA GLN A 129 17.23 16.77 -4.14
C GLN A 129 17.42 17.54 -5.45
N GLU A 130 18.66 17.79 -5.85
CA GLU A 130 18.99 18.52 -7.09
C GLU A 130 18.78 17.64 -8.34
N TYR A 131 18.80 16.32 -8.16
CA TYR A 131 18.64 15.38 -9.27
C TYR A 131 17.23 14.79 -9.37
N MET A 132 16.48 14.81 -8.27
CA MET A 132 15.15 14.24 -8.23
C MET A 132 14.17 15.02 -9.11
N GLY A 133 13.62 14.33 -10.12
CA GLY A 133 12.65 14.90 -11.05
C GLY A 133 13.26 15.71 -12.20
N ALA A 134 14.54 16.06 -12.15
CA ALA A 134 15.22 16.77 -13.23
C ALA A 134 15.45 15.87 -14.46
N LEU A 135 15.50 16.47 -15.63
CA LEU A 135 15.86 15.79 -16.87
C LEU A 135 17.37 15.54 -16.93
N ALA A 136 17.78 14.44 -17.52
CA ALA A 136 19.20 14.15 -17.66
C ALA A 136 19.94 15.20 -18.48
N SER A 137 19.30 15.76 -19.50
CA SER A 137 19.83 16.88 -20.30
C SER A 137 20.08 18.17 -19.51
N GLU A 138 19.39 18.35 -18.36
CA GLU A 138 19.61 19.49 -17.45
C GLU A 138 20.81 19.27 -16.52
N ILE A 139 21.14 18.01 -16.24
CA ILE A 139 22.18 17.61 -15.26
C ILE A 139 23.50 17.28 -15.96
N TYR A 140 23.43 16.56 -17.07
CA TYR A 140 24.60 16.04 -17.77
C TYR A 140 24.79 16.75 -19.11
N ARG A 141 26.06 17.00 -19.45
CA ARG A 141 26.42 17.63 -20.73
C ARG A 141 26.06 16.74 -21.93
N ASP A 142 26.16 15.44 -21.78
CA ASP A 142 25.80 14.45 -22.80
C ASP A 142 25.14 13.22 -22.14
N PRO A 143 23.81 13.16 -22.09
CA PRO A 143 23.08 12.03 -21.56
C PRO A 143 22.87 10.88 -22.54
N SER A 144 23.25 11.05 -23.85
CA SER A 144 22.87 10.15 -24.93
C SER A 144 23.35 8.72 -24.74
N SER A 145 24.63 8.53 -24.40
CA SER A 145 25.19 7.18 -24.24
C SER A 145 24.56 6.38 -23.09
N LYS A 146 24.05 7.07 -22.07
CA LYS A 146 23.32 6.43 -20.98
C LYS A 146 21.88 6.16 -21.36
N LEU A 147 21.26 7.05 -22.12
CA LEU A 147 19.92 6.86 -22.66
C LEU A 147 19.87 5.64 -23.57
N ASP A 148 20.82 5.50 -24.50
CA ASP A 148 20.90 4.35 -25.40
C ASP A 148 21.04 3.02 -24.64
N PHE A 149 21.85 3.00 -23.58
CA PHE A 149 22.00 1.83 -22.72
C PHE A 149 20.70 1.50 -21.96
N LEU A 150 20.00 2.50 -21.42
CA LEU A 150 18.72 2.30 -20.72
C LEU A 150 17.62 1.80 -21.66
N VAL A 151 17.59 2.30 -22.90
CA VAL A 151 16.65 1.84 -23.93
C VAL A 151 16.93 0.40 -24.30
N ASP A 152 18.20 0.04 -24.53
CA ASP A 152 18.64 -1.31 -24.89
C ASP A 152 18.28 -2.33 -23.77
N VAL A 153 18.41 -1.96 -22.49
CA VAL A 153 17.96 -2.80 -21.37
C VAL A 153 16.46 -3.04 -21.42
N LEU A 154 15.66 -1.97 -21.59
CA LEU A 154 14.20 -2.08 -21.62
C LEU A 154 13.66 -2.85 -22.83
N GLU A 155 14.30 -2.73 -24.00
CA GLU A 155 13.86 -3.41 -25.22
C GLU A 155 14.27 -4.88 -25.24
N SER A 156 15.40 -5.22 -24.60
CA SER A 156 15.87 -6.61 -24.53
C SER A 156 15.18 -7.45 -23.46
N ASP A 157 14.42 -6.83 -22.54
CA ASP A 157 13.80 -7.47 -21.35
C ASP A 157 14.79 -8.39 -20.61
N SER A 158 16.06 -7.98 -20.58
CA SER A 158 17.15 -8.73 -19.98
C SER A 158 18.02 -7.81 -19.14
N TYR A 159 18.50 -8.36 -18.03
CA TYR A 159 19.38 -7.61 -17.18
C TYR A 159 20.76 -7.43 -17.83
N LYS A 160 21.35 -6.24 -17.69
CA LYS A 160 22.66 -5.89 -18.23
C LYS A 160 23.54 -5.24 -17.17
N GLU A 161 24.83 -5.43 -17.32
CA GLU A 161 25.86 -4.85 -16.47
C GLU A 161 26.71 -3.84 -17.23
N LYS A 162 27.11 -2.76 -16.54
CA LYS A 162 27.98 -1.75 -17.10
C LYS A 162 28.84 -1.12 -16.01
N ASP A 163 30.14 -1.01 -16.27
CA ASP A 163 31.03 -0.21 -15.45
C ASP A 163 31.02 1.25 -15.91
N GLU A 164 30.92 2.18 -14.97
CA GLU A 164 30.92 3.61 -15.25
C GLU A 164 31.87 4.34 -14.30
N TYR A 165 32.68 5.24 -14.85
CA TYR A 165 33.54 6.14 -14.08
C TYR A 165 32.87 7.50 -13.94
N PHE A 166 32.80 8.03 -12.73
CA PHE A 166 32.25 9.35 -12.42
C PHE A 166 33.37 10.36 -12.20
N PRO A 167 33.72 11.18 -13.19
CA PRO A 167 34.86 12.11 -13.10
C PRO A 167 34.71 13.11 -11.96
N ASN A 168 33.49 13.56 -11.65
CA ASN A 168 33.19 14.56 -10.63
C ASN A 168 33.51 14.08 -9.21
N THR A 169 33.42 12.77 -8.97
CA THR A 169 33.63 12.17 -7.66
C THR A 169 34.86 11.26 -7.61
N GLY A 170 35.43 10.91 -8.76
CA GLY A 170 36.54 9.97 -8.88
C GLY A 170 36.18 8.52 -8.58
N LEU A 171 34.89 8.19 -8.58
CA LEU A 171 34.37 6.86 -8.23
C LEU A 171 34.11 6.02 -9.47
N TYR A 172 34.33 4.70 -9.33
CA TYR A 172 33.83 3.69 -10.26
C TYR A 172 32.56 3.07 -9.70
N SER A 173 31.61 2.82 -10.56
CA SER A 173 30.37 2.13 -10.22
C SER A 173 30.14 0.98 -11.19
N HIS A 174 29.69 -0.14 -10.66
CA HIS A 174 29.17 -1.27 -11.40
C HIS A 174 27.64 -1.19 -11.40
N TRP A 175 27.04 -1.04 -12.57
CA TRP A 175 25.61 -0.95 -12.76
C TRP A 175 25.03 -2.32 -13.11
N ILE A 176 23.93 -2.64 -12.45
CA ILE A 176 23.08 -3.79 -12.77
C ILE A 176 21.69 -3.23 -13.06
N LEU A 177 21.18 -3.44 -14.27
CA LEU A 177 19.93 -2.87 -14.74
C LEU A 177 19.04 -3.96 -15.34
#